data_355b4dd2c8e858b989685d5e4e2b30c8
#
_entry.id   355b4dd2c8e858b989685d5e4e2b30c8
#
_cell.length_a   1.000
_cell.length_b   1.000
_cell.length_c   1.000
_cell.angle_alpha   90.00
_cell.angle_beta   90.00
_cell.angle_gamma   90.00
#
_symmetry.space_group_name_H-M   'P 1'
#
loop_
_entity.id
_entity.type
_entity.pdbx_description
1 polymer ?
#
loop_
_entity_poly.entity_id
_entity_poly.type
_entity_poly.pdbx_seq_one_letter_code
_entity_poly.pdbx_strand_id
1 'polypeptide(L)'
;MEKLLLGLNTNKAAGPDGVTARLLRKAEPSISSSLSCLFSTSLKKGKLPCDWKRANITPVHKKAEKELVTNYRPISLTSLVVKTMEKLVTNHILSYLEDHTLLSPNQYGFRAGLSCTSQLIHLFHTWASALDKGKTSDVVFLDFEKAFDSVPHVHLYVKLQQYGIRGQILEWLNDFLLEQYFKG
;
A
#
# COMPACT_ATOMS: atom_id res chain seq x y z
N MET A 1 -10.21 -14.65 4.46
CA MET A 1 -8.87 -14.98 4.94
C MET A 1 -8.19 -15.98 4.01
N GLU A 2 -8.77 -17.13 3.76
CA GLU A 2 -8.29 -18.22 2.91
C GLU A 2 -7.70 -17.74 1.57
N LYS A 3 -8.49 -17.06 0.73
CA LYS A 3 -8.05 -16.54 -0.58
C LYS A 3 -6.79 -15.66 -0.49
N LEU A 4 -6.61 -14.92 0.59
CA LEU A 4 -5.43 -14.07 0.77
C LEU A 4 -4.19 -14.87 1.12
N LEU A 5 -4.31 -15.86 1.99
CA LEU A 5 -3.20 -16.74 2.36
C LEU A 5 -2.75 -17.59 1.18
N LEU A 6 -3.68 -18.17 0.45
CA LEU A 6 -3.39 -18.98 -0.75
C LEU A 6 -2.78 -18.15 -1.89
N GLY A 7 -3.15 -16.87 -1.99
CA GLY A 7 -2.61 -15.92 -2.98
C GLY A 7 -1.24 -15.32 -2.64
N LEU A 8 -0.60 -15.69 -1.52
CA LEU A 8 0.70 -15.17 -1.15
C LEU A 8 1.80 -15.65 -2.12
N ASN A 9 2.64 -14.72 -2.56
CA ASN A 9 3.82 -15.04 -3.38
C ASN A 9 4.90 -15.68 -2.50
N THR A 10 5.22 -16.95 -2.75
CA THR A 10 6.17 -17.74 -1.98
C THR A 10 7.63 -17.30 -2.11
N ASN A 11 7.95 -16.45 -3.09
CA ASN A 11 9.30 -15.91 -3.31
C ASN A 11 9.57 -14.61 -2.53
N LYS A 12 8.58 -14.10 -1.79
CA LYS A 12 8.79 -12.92 -0.96
C LYS A 12 9.60 -13.26 0.28
N ALA A 13 10.52 -12.35 0.63
CA ALA A 13 11.30 -12.43 1.87
C ALA A 13 10.37 -12.38 3.10
N ALA A 14 10.75 -13.11 4.14
CA ALA A 14 10.10 -13.05 5.44
C ALA A 14 10.43 -11.73 6.17
N GLY A 15 9.57 -11.33 7.09
CA GLY A 15 9.84 -10.24 8.02
C GLY A 15 10.72 -10.67 9.22
N PRO A 16 10.79 -9.81 10.25
CA PRO A 16 11.58 -10.08 11.47
C PRO A 16 11.14 -11.34 12.24
N ASP A 17 9.89 -11.77 12.04
CA ASP A 17 9.31 -12.97 12.66
C ASP A 17 9.74 -14.28 11.99
N GLY A 18 10.44 -14.22 10.86
CA GLY A 18 10.87 -15.40 10.11
C GLY A 18 9.72 -16.18 9.44
N VAL A 19 8.48 -15.69 9.52
CA VAL A 19 7.31 -16.36 8.93
C VAL A 19 7.31 -16.21 7.42
N THR A 20 7.46 -17.32 6.70
CA THR A 20 7.50 -17.33 5.24
C THR A 20 6.10 -17.47 4.61
N ALA A 21 5.93 -16.97 3.38
CA ALA A 21 4.70 -17.15 2.63
C ALA A 21 4.38 -18.64 2.35
N ARG A 22 5.42 -19.47 2.20
CA ARG A 22 5.26 -20.93 2.01
C ARG A 22 4.65 -21.57 3.25
N LEU A 23 5.09 -21.17 4.45
CA LEU A 23 4.55 -21.65 5.71
C LEU A 23 3.08 -21.22 5.85
N LEU A 24 2.76 -19.93 5.66
CA LEU A 24 1.40 -19.42 5.76
C LEU A 24 0.43 -20.10 4.79
N ARG A 25 0.86 -20.37 3.56
CA ARG A 25 0.05 -21.09 2.57
C ARG A 25 -0.20 -22.54 2.96
N LYS A 26 0.82 -23.25 3.45
CA LYS A 26 0.68 -24.66 3.86
C LYS A 26 -0.16 -24.80 5.13
N ALA A 27 -0.02 -23.89 6.07
CA ALA A 27 -0.75 -23.89 7.33
C ALA A 27 -2.15 -23.28 7.23
N GLU A 28 -2.53 -22.74 6.06
CA GLU A 28 -3.79 -22.01 5.86
C GLU A 28 -5.00 -22.67 6.49
N PRO A 29 -5.30 -23.98 6.25
CA PRO A 29 -6.49 -24.63 6.79
C PRO A 29 -6.57 -24.59 8.33
N SER A 30 -5.40 -24.60 8.99
CA SER A 30 -5.30 -24.63 10.45
C SER A 30 -5.28 -23.23 11.09
N ILE A 31 -4.77 -22.20 10.37
CA ILE A 31 -4.51 -20.88 10.95
C ILE A 31 -5.50 -19.80 10.50
N SER A 32 -6.24 -20.01 9.42
CA SER A 32 -7.11 -18.96 8.83
C SER A 32 -8.15 -18.43 9.79
N SER A 33 -8.78 -19.29 10.61
CA SER A 33 -9.73 -18.90 11.63
C SER A 33 -9.08 -18.09 12.76
N SER A 34 -7.94 -18.58 13.27
CA SER A 34 -7.19 -17.90 14.33
C SER A 34 -6.67 -16.53 13.89
N LEU A 35 -6.15 -16.43 12.67
CA LEU A 35 -5.74 -15.15 12.09
C LEU A 35 -6.92 -14.20 11.88
N SER A 36 -8.08 -14.69 11.45
CA SER A 36 -9.29 -13.88 11.33
C SER A 36 -9.73 -13.29 12.68
N CYS A 37 -9.69 -14.10 13.74
CA CYS A 37 -9.97 -13.66 15.09
C CYS A 37 -8.98 -12.59 15.56
N LEU A 38 -7.69 -12.81 15.33
CA LEU A 38 -6.61 -11.90 15.69
C LEU A 38 -6.74 -10.55 14.95
N PHE A 39 -7.00 -10.56 13.66
CA PHE A 39 -7.20 -9.35 12.85
C PHE A 39 -8.46 -8.59 13.31
N SER A 40 -9.56 -9.29 13.56
CA SER A 40 -10.77 -8.69 14.07
C SER A 40 -10.56 -8.05 15.44
N THR A 41 -9.79 -8.69 16.31
CA THR A 41 -9.44 -8.15 17.63
C THR A 41 -8.57 -6.90 17.51
N SER A 42 -7.57 -6.91 16.62
CA SER A 42 -6.70 -5.76 16.35
C SER A 42 -7.52 -4.56 15.85
N LEU A 43 -8.41 -4.78 14.87
CA LEU A 43 -9.30 -3.73 14.34
C LEU A 43 -10.26 -3.19 15.40
N LYS A 44 -10.90 -4.07 16.20
CA LYS A 44 -11.80 -3.66 17.29
C LYS A 44 -11.10 -2.83 18.35
N LYS A 45 -9.82 -3.09 18.61
CA LYS A 45 -9.00 -2.31 19.56
C LYS A 45 -8.42 -1.04 18.95
N GLY A 46 -8.47 -0.87 17.63
CA GLY A 46 -7.80 0.22 16.90
C GLY A 46 -6.28 0.20 17.08
N LYS A 47 -5.68 -0.97 17.31
CA LYS A 47 -4.24 -1.09 17.61
C LYS A 47 -3.63 -2.33 16.98
N LEU A 48 -2.36 -2.18 16.53
CA LEU A 48 -1.54 -3.31 16.12
C LEU A 48 -0.79 -3.91 17.32
N PRO A 49 -0.58 -5.23 17.33
CA PRO A 49 0.38 -5.86 18.23
C PRO A 49 1.79 -5.26 18.05
N CYS A 50 2.52 -5.05 19.14
CA CYS A 50 3.85 -4.41 19.11
C CYS A 50 4.84 -5.13 18.19
N ASP A 51 4.80 -6.48 18.14
CA ASP A 51 5.69 -7.26 17.27
C ASP A 51 5.40 -7.03 15.78
N TRP A 52 4.21 -6.61 15.42
CA TRP A 52 3.82 -6.32 14.05
C TRP A 52 4.29 -4.96 13.55
N LYS A 53 4.70 -4.09 14.45
CA LYS A 53 5.26 -2.77 14.14
C LYS A 53 6.76 -2.82 13.82
N ARG A 54 7.38 -3.99 13.89
CA ARG A 54 8.80 -4.18 13.60
C ARG A 54 9.04 -4.48 12.13
N ALA A 55 10.09 -3.90 11.58
CA ALA A 55 10.55 -4.15 10.22
C ALA A 55 12.07 -4.24 10.16
N ASN A 56 12.61 -5.13 9.33
CA ASN A 56 14.00 -5.12 8.93
C ASN A 56 14.16 -4.18 7.74
N ILE A 57 15.16 -3.31 7.76
CA ILE A 57 15.46 -2.44 6.62
C ILE A 57 16.54 -3.09 5.77
N THR A 58 16.25 -3.25 4.49
CA THR A 58 17.21 -3.73 3.48
C THR A 58 17.46 -2.60 2.49
N PRO A 59 18.71 -2.07 2.40
CA PRO A 59 19.05 -1.05 1.42
C PRO A 59 19.13 -1.67 0.02
N VAL A 60 18.37 -1.14 -0.92
CA VAL A 60 18.42 -1.53 -2.34
C VAL A 60 19.02 -0.40 -3.15
N HIS A 61 20.13 -0.68 -3.83
CA HIS A 61 20.82 0.29 -4.70
C HIS A 61 19.90 0.68 -5.88
N LYS A 62 19.76 1.98 -6.13
CA LYS A 62 18.94 2.52 -7.24
C LYS A 62 19.73 2.55 -8.54
N LYS A 63 20.74 3.38 -8.57
CA LYS A 63 21.66 3.69 -9.69
C LYS A 63 22.69 4.70 -9.21
N ALA A 64 23.71 4.96 -10.03
CA ALA A 64 24.86 5.81 -9.74
C ALA A 64 25.83 5.17 -8.73
N GLU A 65 26.65 5.94 -8.04
CA GLU A 65 27.74 5.47 -7.19
C GLU A 65 27.25 4.73 -5.96
N LYS A 66 27.84 3.57 -5.69
CA LYS A 66 27.43 2.68 -4.57
C LYS A 66 27.91 3.20 -3.22
N GLU A 67 28.87 4.10 -3.20
CA GLU A 67 29.47 4.70 -2.01
C GLU A 67 28.52 5.71 -1.33
N LEU A 68 27.54 6.24 -2.06
CA LEU A 68 26.62 7.24 -1.56
C LEU A 68 25.34 6.59 -1.01
N VAL A 69 25.08 6.78 0.28
CA VAL A 69 23.87 6.28 0.97
C VAL A 69 22.57 6.79 0.33
N THR A 70 22.60 8.00 -0.22
CA THR A 70 21.45 8.62 -0.93
C THR A 70 21.04 7.85 -2.18
N ASN A 71 21.91 7.00 -2.73
CA ASN A 71 21.64 6.16 -3.89
C ASN A 71 20.97 4.83 -3.53
N TYR A 72 20.60 4.64 -2.26
CA TYR A 72 19.87 3.47 -1.82
C TYR A 72 18.43 3.80 -1.45
N ARG A 73 17.53 2.83 -1.71
CA ARG A 73 16.15 2.84 -1.19
C ARG A 73 16.07 1.93 0.03
N PRO A 74 15.68 2.43 1.20
CA PRO A 74 15.37 1.56 2.33
C PRO A 74 14.08 0.79 2.02
N ILE A 75 14.18 -0.54 1.93
CA ILE A 75 13.01 -1.41 1.78
C ILE A 75 12.69 -2.03 3.14
N SER A 76 11.52 -1.72 3.68
CA SER A 76 11.05 -2.28 4.94
C SER A 76 10.46 -3.67 4.73
N LEU A 77 11.07 -4.68 5.34
CA LEU A 77 10.59 -6.05 5.36
C LEU A 77 9.77 -6.25 6.65
N THR A 78 8.47 -6.00 6.57
CA THR A 78 7.51 -6.26 7.64
C THR A 78 7.03 -7.72 7.60
N SER A 79 6.42 -8.19 8.70
CA SER A 79 5.79 -9.51 8.77
C SER A 79 4.79 -9.73 7.62
N LEU A 80 4.78 -10.92 7.03
CA LEU A 80 3.80 -11.29 6.00
C LEU A 80 2.38 -11.40 6.57
N VAL A 81 2.24 -11.69 7.85
CA VAL A 81 0.95 -11.66 8.55
C VAL A 81 0.39 -10.24 8.55
N VAL A 82 1.22 -9.25 8.89
CA VAL A 82 0.84 -7.83 8.85
C VAL A 82 0.47 -7.40 7.44
N LYS A 83 1.30 -7.72 6.45
CA LYS A 83 1.00 -7.42 5.03
C LYS A 83 -0.32 -8.01 4.55
N THR A 84 -0.72 -9.16 5.09
CA THR A 84 -2.02 -9.76 4.79
C THR A 84 -3.16 -8.93 5.40
N MET A 85 -2.99 -8.44 6.62
CA MET A 85 -3.94 -7.55 7.28
C MET A 85 -4.03 -6.19 6.58
N GLU A 86 -2.87 -5.57 6.26
CA GLU A 86 -2.80 -4.33 5.48
C GLU A 86 -3.59 -4.45 4.17
N LYS A 87 -3.41 -5.56 3.45
CA LYS A 87 -4.14 -5.81 2.20
C LYS A 87 -5.64 -5.90 2.40
N LEU A 88 -6.10 -6.51 3.50
CA LEU A 88 -7.54 -6.56 3.85
C LEU A 88 -8.09 -5.15 4.08
N VAL A 89 -7.40 -4.37 4.91
CA VAL A 89 -7.80 -3.00 5.24
C VAL A 89 -7.77 -2.12 4.00
N THR A 90 -6.71 -2.20 3.22
CA THR A 90 -6.57 -1.43 1.96
C THR A 90 -7.68 -1.76 0.97
N ASN A 91 -7.99 -3.05 0.76
CA ASN A 91 -9.05 -3.45 -0.15
C ASN A 91 -10.41 -2.90 0.31
N HIS A 92 -10.69 -2.94 1.61
CA HIS A 92 -11.94 -2.42 2.16
C HIS A 92 -12.06 -0.89 1.98
N ILE A 93 -10.98 -0.16 2.27
CA ILE A 93 -10.92 1.29 2.07
C ILE A 93 -11.08 1.66 0.60
N LEU A 94 -10.35 0.98 -0.29
CA LEU A 94 -10.44 1.25 -1.73
C LEU A 94 -11.84 0.97 -2.27
N SER A 95 -12.47 -0.15 -1.89
CA SER A 95 -13.86 -0.44 -2.26
C SER A 95 -14.79 0.69 -1.81
N TYR A 96 -14.68 1.12 -0.55
CA TYR A 96 -15.47 2.23 -0.02
C TYR A 96 -15.26 3.53 -0.83
N LEU A 97 -14.02 3.90 -1.13
CA LEU A 97 -13.70 5.12 -1.90
C LEU A 97 -14.24 5.06 -3.33
N GLU A 98 -14.17 3.89 -3.98
CA GLU A 98 -14.73 3.66 -5.32
C GLU A 98 -16.26 3.70 -5.31
N ASP A 99 -16.90 3.00 -4.38
CA ASP A 99 -18.36 2.93 -4.25
C ASP A 99 -18.99 4.31 -4.03
N HIS A 100 -18.27 5.21 -3.37
CA HIS A 100 -18.71 6.59 -3.11
C HIS A 100 -18.12 7.62 -4.10
N THR A 101 -17.45 7.17 -5.15
CA THR A 101 -16.86 8.04 -6.21
C THR A 101 -15.93 9.12 -5.62
N LEU A 102 -15.19 8.81 -4.57
CA LEU A 102 -14.30 9.73 -3.86
C LEU A 102 -12.90 9.84 -4.50
N LEU A 103 -12.58 8.96 -5.45
CA LEU A 103 -11.33 9.01 -6.19
C LEU A 103 -11.50 9.78 -7.51
N SER A 104 -10.49 10.56 -7.87
CA SER A 104 -10.49 11.27 -9.16
C SER A 104 -10.61 10.28 -10.33
N PRO A 105 -11.45 10.54 -11.35
CA PRO A 105 -11.51 9.71 -12.56
C PRO A 105 -10.18 9.68 -13.32
N ASN A 106 -9.32 10.67 -13.14
CA ASN A 106 -8.01 10.76 -13.77
C ASN A 106 -6.90 10.05 -12.97
N GLN A 107 -7.21 9.44 -11.84
CA GLN A 107 -6.25 8.67 -11.07
C GLN A 107 -6.20 7.23 -11.58
N TYR A 108 -5.09 6.83 -12.19
CA TYR A 108 -4.87 5.47 -12.70
C TYR A 108 -4.07 4.59 -11.74
N GLY A 109 -3.21 5.19 -10.91
CA GLY A 109 -2.40 4.45 -9.95
C GLY A 109 -3.22 3.92 -8.76
N PHE A 110 -2.87 2.71 -8.29
CA PHE A 110 -3.47 2.06 -7.11
C PHE A 110 -4.98 1.79 -7.20
N ARG A 111 -5.55 1.72 -8.40
CA ARG A 111 -6.96 1.39 -8.64
C ARG A 111 -7.10 0.08 -9.38
N ALA A 112 -8.10 -0.72 -9.00
CA ALA A 112 -8.40 -1.98 -9.66
C ALA A 112 -8.89 -1.74 -11.11
N GLY A 113 -8.44 -2.56 -12.05
CA GLY A 113 -8.82 -2.45 -13.46
C GLY A 113 -8.13 -1.33 -14.23
N LEU A 114 -7.36 -0.45 -13.59
CA LEU A 114 -6.59 0.61 -14.22
C LEU A 114 -5.09 0.28 -14.20
N SER A 115 -4.35 0.82 -15.16
CA SER A 115 -2.91 0.58 -15.31
C SER A 115 -2.21 1.76 -15.98
N CYS A 116 -0.87 1.80 -15.89
CA CYS A 116 -0.06 2.75 -16.67
C CYS A 116 -0.34 2.64 -18.17
N THR A 117 -0.57 1.43 -18.68
CA THR A 117 -0.90 1.21 -20.10
C THR A 117 -2.23 1.84 -20.47
N SER A 118 -3.28 1.65 -19.66
CA SER A 118 -4.59 2.29 -19.93
C SER A 118 -4.51 3.81 -19.81
N GLN A 119 -3.70 4.34 -18.92
CA GLN A 119 -3.43 5.78 -18.82
C GLN A 119 -2.77 6.33 -20.09
N LEU A 120 -1.71 5.64 -20.58
CA LEU A 120 -1.04 6.05 -21.81
C LEU A 120 -1.96 6.00 -23.03
N ILE A 121 -2.78 4.96 -23.17
CA ILE A 121 -3.74 4.83 -24.25
C ILE A 121 -4.72 6.02 -24.24
N HIS A 122 -5.26 6.36 -23.06
CA HIS A 122 -6.15 7.50 -22.90
C HIS A 122 -5.46 8.82 -23.29
N LEU A 123 -4.22 9.01 -22.85
CA LEU A 123 -3.43 10.19 -23.15
C LEU A 123 -3.15 10.32 -24.65
N PHE A 124 -2.70 9.25 -25.32
CA PHE A 124 -2.47 9.24 -26.75
C PHE A 124 -3.74 9.48 -27.56
N HIS A 125 -4.85 8.89 -27.15
CA HIS A 125 -6.16 9.16 -27.79
C HIS A 125 -6.54 10.65 -27.69
N THR A 126 -6.34 11.26 -26.52
CA THR A 126 -6.61 12.69 -26.31
C THR A 126 -5.75 13.57 -27.21
N TRP A 127 -4.45 13.26 -27.33
CA TRP A 127 -3.53 14.00 -28.19
C TRP A 127 -3.87 13.83 -29.67
N ALA A 128 -4.11 12.61 -30.14
CA ALA A 128 -4.50 12.34 -31.51
C ALA A 128 -5.77 13.12 -31.87
N SER A 129 -6.78 13.09 -31.01
CA SER A 129 -8.02 13.85 -31.22
C SER A 129 -7.82 15.37 -31.25
N ALA A 130 -6.82 15.89 -30.52
CA ALA A 130 -6.48 17.32 -30.58
C ALA A 130 -5.77 17.66 -31.89
N LEU A 131 -4.83 16.83 -32.34
CA LEU A 131 -4.13 17.00 -33.63
C LEU A 131 -5.07 16.93 -34.82
N ASP A 132 -6.02 15.98 -34.83
CA ASP A 132 -7.06 15.88 -35.91
C ASP A 132 -7.91 17.14 -36.01
N LYS A 133 -8.07 17.87 -34.90
CA LYS A 133 -8.77 19.16 -34.86
C LYS A 133 -7.88 20.36 -35.12
N GLY A 134 -6.64 20.16 -35.56
CA GLY A 134 -5.66 21.23 -35.83
C GLY A 134 -5.20 21.96 -34.56
N LYS A 135 -5.32 21.34 -33.36
CA LYS A 135 -4.92 21.95 -32.08
C LYS A 135 -3.49 21.52 -31.72
N THR A 136 -2.76 22.40 -31.07
CA THR A 136 -1.49 22.07 -30.39
C THR A 136 -1.78 21.66 -28.95
N SER A 137 -0.92 20.82 -28.38
CA SER A 137 -1.01 20.37 -26.98
C SER A 137 0.34 20.55 -26.29
N ASP A 138 0.34 21.32 -25.22
CA ASP A 138 1.49 21.43 -24.33
C ASP A 138 1.36 20.41 -23.20
N VAL A 139 2.46 19.71 -22.90
CA VAL A 139 2.48 18.64 -21.90
C VAL A 139 3.48 18.96 -20.82
N VAL A 140 3.03 18.97 -19.57
CA VAL A 140 3.89 19.17 -18.41
C VAL A 140 3.91 17.90 -17.56
N PHE A 141 5.11 17.34 -17.34
CA PHE A 141 5.30 16.20 -16.45
C PHE A 141 5.74 16.69 -15.08
N LEU A 142 5.00 16.31 -14.04
CA LEU A 142 5.32 16.63 -12.65
C LEU A 142 5.64 15.33 -11.91
N ASP A 143 6.72 15.34 -11.13
CA ASP A 143 7.11 14.22 -10.27
C ASP A 143 7.41 14.73 -8.85
N PHE A 144 6.95 14.01 -7.85
CA PHE A 144 7.18 14.36 -6.44
C PHE A 144 8.42 13.64 -5.93
N GLU A 145 9.37 14.38 -5.39
CA GLU A 145 10.49 13.79 -4.68
C GLU A 145 10.00 13.13 -3.39
N LYS A 146 10.34 11.85 -3.20
CA LYS A 146 9.97 11.06 -2.01
C LYS A 146 8.47 11.14 -1.68
N ALA A 147 7.62 10.98 -2.70
CA ALA A 147 6.17 11.18 -2.62
C ALA A 147 5.49 10.50 -1.40
N PHE A 148 5.94 9.29 -1.02
CA PHE A 148 5.39 8.57 0.14
C PHE A 148 5.97 9.05 1.46
N ASP A 149 7.28 9.28 1.52
CA ASP A 149 7.99 9.65 2.74
C ASP A 149 7.68 11.09 3.18
N SER A 150 7.24 11.95 2.25
CA SER A 150 6.93 13.35 2.48
C SER A 150 5.48 13.63 2.90
N VAL A 151 4.61 12.60 2.95
CA VAL A 151 3.20 12.79 3.35
C VAL A 151 3.09 13.00 4.86
N PRO A 152 2.60 14.18 5.33
CA PRO A 152 2.36 14.38 6.76
C PRO A 152 1.20 13.51 7.23
N HIS A 153 1.45 12.60 8.16
CA HIS A 153 0.44 11.65 8.65
C HIS A 153 -0.79 12.34 9.26
N VAL A 154 -0.59 13.51 9.90
CA VAL A 154 -1.70 14.32 10.45
C VAL A 154 -2.66 14.78 9.35
N HIS A 155 -2.13 15.24 8.20
CA HIS A 155 -2.97 15.64 7.06
C HIS A 155 -3.68 14.45 6.43
N LEU A 156 -3.00 13.30 6.34
CA LEU A 156 -3.61 12.06 5.87
C LEU A 156 -4.77 11.63 6.77
N TYR A 157 -4.60 11.69 8.10
CA TYR A 157 -5.63 11.38 9.07
C TYR A 157 -6.87 12.26 8.87
N VAL A 158 -6.69 13.59 8.79
CA VAL A 158 -7.78 14.55 8.55
C VAL A 158 -8.48 14.26 7.22
N LYS A 159 -7.72 13.97 6.15
CA LYS A 159 -8.28 13.65 4.84
C LYS A 159 -9.11 12.38 4.85
N LEU A 160 -8.67 11.34 5.54
CA LEU A 160 -9.43 10.10 5.72
C LEU A 160 -10.76 10.35 6.44
N GLN A 161 -10.75 11.20 7.49
CA GLN A 161 -11.97 11.62 8.18
C GLN A 161 -12.95 12.35 7.26
N GLN A 162 -12.45 13.27 6.43
CA GLN A 162 -13.27 14.00 5.46
C GLN A 162 -13.90 13.08 4.41
N TYR A 163 -13.21 12.01 4.04
CA TYR A 163 -13.75 10.97 3.16
C TYR A 163 -14.73 10.01 3.84
N GLY A 164 -15.03 10.22 5.13
CA GLY A 164 -15.99 9.42 5.88
C GLY A 164 -15.40 8.19 6.57
N ILE A 165 -14.09 7.95 6.47
CA ILE A 165 -13.41 6.87 7.19
C ILE A 165 -13.26 7.31 8.64
N ARG A 166 -13.92 6.58 9.56
CA ARG A 166 -14.04 6.96 10.98
C ARG A 166 -13.96 5.74 11.90
N GLY A 167 -13.96 6.01 13.20
CA GLY A 167 -14.02 4.95 14.23
C GLY A 167 -12.79 4.07 14.25
N GLN A 168 -12.98 2.81 14.59
CA GLN A 168 -11.90 1.85 14.88
C GLN A 168 -10.91 1.65 13.72
N ILE A 169 -11.38 1.71 12.48
CA ILE A 169 -10.50 1.58 11.31
C ILE A 169 -9.56 2.78 11.17
N LEU A 170 -10.03 3.99 11.46
CA LEU A 170 -9.23 5.20 11.45
C LEU A 170 -8.18 5.20 12.57
N GLU A 171 -8.57 4.78 13.78
CA GLU A 171 -7.65 4.61 14.91
C GLU A 171 -6.58 3.56 14.60
N TRP A 172 -6.97 2.45 13.98
CA TRP A 172 -6.05 1.41 13.56
C TRP A 172 -5.04 1.93 12.52
N LEU A 173 -5.49 2.72 11.54
CA LEU A 173 -4.61 3.33 10.53
C LEU A 173 -3.64 4.33 11.18
N ASN A 174 -4.12 5.11 12.15
CA ASN A 174 -3.27 6.04 12.88
C ASN A 174 -2.17 5.31 13.66
N ASP A 175 -2.53 4.25 14.39
CA ASP A 175 -1.58 3.41 15.14
C ASP A 175 -0.58 2.70 14.20
N PHE A 176 -1.05 2.27 13.01
CA PHE A 176 -0.20 1.67 11.98
C PHE A 176 0.84 2.65 11.41
N LEU A 177 0.44 3.92 11.16
CA LEU A 177 1.30 4.92 10.53
C LEU A 177 2.27 5.59 11.50
N LEU A 178 1.90 5.77 12.77
CA LEU A 178 2.67 6.56 13.74
C LEU A 178 3.76 5.77 14.47
N GLU A 179 3.58 4.47 14.66
CA GLU A 179 4.44 3.66 15.53
C GLU A 179 5.13 2.51 14.79
N GLN A 180 5.89 2.80 13.75
CA GLN A 180 6.73 1.78 13.13
C GLN A 180 8.15 1.80 13.73
N TYR A 181 8.61 0.66 14.24
CA TYR A 181 9.95 0.48 14.77
C TYR A 181 10.83 -0.20 13.72
N PHE A 182 11.87 0.50 13.29
CA PHE A 182 12.83 -0.01 12.32
C PHE A 182 14.06 -0.58 13.03
N LYS A 183 14.44 -1.80 12.67
CA LYS A 183 15.70 -2.40 13.06
C LYS A 183 16.57 -2.46 11.80
N GLY A 184 17.67 -1.70 11.82
CA GLY A 184 18.73 -1.77 10.81
C GLY A 184 19.68 -2.92 11.07
#